data_e6245a022fa3ae4ea0539bfa5666cc86
#
_entry.id   e6245a022fa3ae4ea0539bfa5666cc86
#
_cell.length_a   1.000
_cell.length_b   1.000
_cell.length_c   1.000
_cell.angle_alpha   90.00
_cell.angle_beta   90.00
_cell.angle_gamma   90.00
#
_symmetry.space_group_name_H-M   'P 1'
#
loop_
_entity.id
_entity.type
_entity.pdbx_description
1 polymer ?
#
loop_
_entity_poly.entity_id
_entity_poly.type
_entity_poly.pdbx_seq_one_letter_code
_entity_poly.pdbx_strand_id
1 'polypeptide(L)'
;MATLERAIEIATEAHRGQLDKAGNEYIGHPLRVMAMGKTTDEKIVGVLHDVVEDTAWTFEQLVAEGFSAGVIEALRCVTKQTETEPYDKFIARIKHNPLAVAVKLNDLTDNMDIRRLPYLSDKDVKRLKKYLKAYKQLTGTPTYSVYACRQEFPNAYDPWSEEDDAVLTKMWREGATIDELAAHFQRKPGGIRSRIKKLELEKTYGARG
;
A
#
# COMPACT_ATOMS: atom_id res chain seq x y z
N MET A 1 -11.75 -32.17 -2.13
CA MET A 1 -11.14 -30.84 -1.98
C MET A 1 -11.27 -30.43 -0.54
N ALA A 2 -10.18 -29.93 0.06
CA ALA A 2 -10.19 -29.40 1.41
C ALA A 2 -11.10 -28.16 1.51
N THR A 3 -11.73 -27.99 2.66
CA THR A 3 -12.70 -26.92 2.91
C THR A 3 -12.06 -25.75 3.66
N LEU A 4 -12.78 -24.63 3.78
CA LEU A 4 -12.37 -23.50 4.59
C LEU A 4 -12.26 -23.89 6.08
N GLU A 5 -13.17 -24.73 6.57
CA GLU A 5 -13.15 -25.22 7.95
C GLU A 5 -11.84 -25.98 8.22
N ARG A 6 -11.43 -26.84 7.28
CA ARG A 6 -10.15 -27.56 7.42
C ARG A 6 -8.95 -26.63 7.43
N ALA A 7 -8.97 -25.58 6.60
CA ALA A 7 -7.92 -24.57 6.59
C ALA A 7 -7.83 -23.81 7.94
N ILE A 8 -8.97 -23.49 8.55
CA ILE A 8 -9.02 -22.86 9.89
C ILE A 8 -8.46 -23.78 10.96
N GLU A 9 -8.82 -25.08 10.94
CA GLU A 9 -8.29 -26.08 11.89
C GLU A 9 -6.77 -26.16 11.78
N ILE A 10 -6.24 -26.30 10.56
CA ILE A 10 -4.79 -26.38 10.30
C ILE A 10 -4.08 -25.13 10.84
N ALA A 11 -4.55 -23.94 10.47
CA ALA A 11 -3.94 -22.69 10.90
C ALA A 11 -3.98 -22.52 12.43
N THR A 12 -5.11 -22.85 13.06
CA THR A 12 -5.29 -22.76 14.51
C THR A 12 -4.33 -23.70 15.25
N GLU A 13 -4.17 -24.93 14.76
CA GLU A 13 -3.24 -25.88 15.35
C GLU A 13 -1.79 -25.50 15.11
N ALA A 14 -1.45 -25.10 13.88
CA ALA A 14 -0.10 -24.73 13.47
C ALA A 14 0.45 -23.54 14.28
N HIS A 15 -0.39 -22.53 14.54
CA HIS A 15 -0.01 -21.33 15.29
C HIS A 15 -0.29 -21.39 16.79
N ARG A 16 -0.65 -22.57 17.32
CA ARG A 16 -0.96 -22.74 18.75
C ARG A 16 0.20 -22.29 19.64
N GLY A 17 -0.07 -21.38 20.58
CA GLY A 17 0.93 -20.87 21.52
C GLY A 17 1.85 -19.81 20.95
N GLN A 18 1.75 -19.45 19.68
CA GLN A 18 2.45 -18.29 19.13
C GLN A 18 1.74 -17.00 19.55
N LEU A 19 2.54 -15.95 19.86
CA LEU A 19 2.04 -14.64 20.25
C LEU A 19 2.47 -13.57 19.24
N ASP A 20 1.59 -12.63 19.02
CA ASP A 20 1.90 -11.43 18.23
C ASP A 20 2.72 -10.43 19.07
N LYS A 21 3.12 -9.29 18.45
CA LYS A 21 3.94 -8.25 19.11
C LYS A 21 3.22 -7.54 20.25
N ALA A 22 1.91 -7.64 20.32
CA ALA A 22 1.10 -7.09 21.39
C ALA A 22 0.82 -8.10 22.52
N GLY A 23 1.32 -9.35 22.37
CA GLY A 23 1.13 -10.44 23.33
C GLY A 23 -0.19 -11.19 23.16
N ASN A 24 -0.93 -10.97 22.08
CA ASN A 24 -2.14 -11.72 21.77
C ASN A 24 -1.81 -13.00 20.99
N GLU A 25 -2.73 -13.97 20.99
CA GLU A 25 -2.59 -15.17 20.17
C GLU A 25 -2.44 -14.82 18.68
N TYR A 26 -1.37 -15.34 18.04
CA TYR A 26 -1.01 -15.01 16.66
C TYR A 26 -2.11 -15.37 15.66
N ILE A 27 -2.85 -16.45 15.90
CA ILE A 27 -3.94 -16.92 15.03
C ILE A 27 -4.98 -15.82 14.73
N GLY A 28 -5.12 -14.83 15.61
CA GLY A 28 -5.98 -13.69 15.38
C GLY A 28 -5.65 -12.91 14.10
N HIS A 29 -4.37 -12.83 13.71
CA HIS A 29 -3.95 -12.20 12.45
C HIS A 29 -4.43 -12.99 11.22
N PRO A 30 -4.12 -14.27 11.01
CA PRO A 30 -4.65 -15.06 9.91
C PRO A 30 -6.17 -15.06 9.81
N LEU A 31 -6.87 -15.11 10.94
CA LEU A 31 -8.34 -15.07 10.96
C LEU A 31 -8.89 -13.71 10.46
N ARG A 32 -8.27 -12.58 10.80
CA ARG A 32 -8.67 -11.28 10.28
C ARG A 32 -8.37 -11.13 8.78
N VAL A 33 -7.21 -11.63 8.33
CA VAL A 33 -6.88 -11.67 6.89
C VAL A 33 -7.90 -12.50 6.12
N MET A 34 -8.27 -13.67 6.64
CA MET A 34 -9.33 -14.51 6.10
C MET A 34 -10.67 -13.78 6.02
N ALA A 35 -11.06 -13.09 7.10
CA ALA A 35 -12.35 -12.39 7.17
C ALA A 35 -12.49 -11.28 6.11
N MET A 36 -11.39 -10.69 5.65
CA MET A 36 -11.37 -9.72 4.56
C MET A 36 -11.46 -10.35 3.16
N GLY A 37 -11.29 -11.67 3.02
CA GLY A 37 -11.40 -12.38 1.75
C GLY A 37 -12.83 -12.37 1.20
N LYS A 38 -12.97 -12.19 -0.12
CA LYS A 38 -14.24 -12.10 -0.83
C LYS A 38 -14.72 -13.46 -1.37
N THR A 39 -13.78 -14.32 -1.75
CA THR A 39 -14.05 -15.67 -2.25
C THR A 39 -13.59 -16.72 -1.25
N THR A 40 -14.07 -17.97 -1.41
CA THR A 40 -13.63 -19.09 -0.57
C THR A 40 -12.12 -19.31 -0.69
N ASP A 41 -11.55 -19.22 -1.89
CA ASP A 41 -10.10 -19.39 -2.09
C ASP A 41 -9.29 -18.25 -1.43
N GLU A 42 -9.77 -17.00 -1.51
CA GLU A 42 -9.14 -15.88 -0.78
C GLU A 42 -9.15 -16.12 0.73
N LYS A 43 -10.25 -16.66 1.27
CA LYS A 43 -10.35 -16.98 2.70
C LYS A 43 -9.41 -18.12 3.10
N ILE A 44 -9.36 -19.19 2.31
CA ILE A 44 -8.47 -20.32 2.54
C ILE A 44 -6.99 -19.86 2.49
N VAL A 45 -6.59 -19.16 1.42
CA VAL A 45 -5.22 -18.63 1.32
C VAL A 45 -4.96 -17.62 2.44
N GLY A 46 -5.94 -16.78 2.80
CA GLY A 46 -5.83 -15.80 3.86
C GLY A 46 -5.56 -16.40 5.24
N VAL A 47 -6.21 -17.53 5.59
CA VAL A 47 -5.97 -18.18 6.90
C VAL A 47 -4.69 -19.02 6.91
N LEU A 48 -4.22 -19.50 5.75
CA LEU A 48 -3.04 -20.36 5.63
C LEU A 48 -1.75 -19.61 5.26
N HIS A 49 -1.79 -18.31 4.97
CA HIS A 49 -0.69 -17.59 4.31
C HIS A 49 0.65 -17.63 5.07
N ASP A 50 0.60 -17.68 6.39
CA ASP A 50 1.80 -17.75 7.25
C ASP A 50 2.12 -19.18 7.75
N VAL A 51 1.25 -20.17 7.48
CA VAL A 51 1.41 -21.52 8.01
C VAL A 51 2.73 -22.16 7.57
N VAL A 52 3.08 -22.06 6.28
CA VAL A 52 4.33 -22.66 5.77
C VAL A 52 5.55 -21.80 6.11
N GLU A 53 5.42 -20.47 6.24
CA GLU A 53 6.55 -19.59 6.58
C GLU A 53 6.92 -19.69 8.08
N ASP A 54 5.93 -19.81 8.96
CA ASP A 54 6.12 -19.61 10.41
C ASP A 54 5.92 -20.90 11.24
N THR A 55 5.69 -22.06 10.60
CA THR A 55 5.45 -23.33 11.30
C THR A 55 6.15 -24.51 10.61
N ALA A 56 5.97 -25.72 11.13
CA ALA A 56 6.54 -26.94 10.56
C ALA A 56 5.74 -27.49 9.35
N TRP A 57 4.65 -26.87 8.95
CA TRP A 57 3.87 -27.30 7.80
C TRP A 57 4.60 -27.06 6.48
N THR A 58 4.42 -28.00 5.55
CA THR A 58 4.99 -27.91 4.19
C THR A 58 3.90 -27.80 3.13
N PHE A 59 4.27 -27.36 1.93
CA PHE A 59 3.34 -27.34 0.79
C PHE A 59 2.87 -28.74 0.40
N GLU A 60 3.71 -29.77 0.57
CA GLU A 60 3.38 -31.17 0.28
C GLU A 60 2.28 -31.68 1.21
N GLN A 61 2.33 -31.31 2.48
CA GLN A 61 1.28 -31.63 3.44
C GLN A 61 -0.04 -30.93 3.08
N LEU A 62 -0.01 -29.65 2.70
CA LEU A 62 -1.21 -28.94 2.26
C LEU A 62 -1.80 -29.52 0.95
N VAL A 63 -0.94 -30.01 0.03
CA VAL A 63 -1.40 -30.75 -1.14
C VAL A 63 -2.08 -32.06 -0.74
N ALA A 64 -1.49 -32.81 0.22
CA ALA A 64 -2.04 -34.05 0.72
C ALA A 64 -3.40 -33.86 1.44
N GLU A 65 -3.64 -32.71 2.08
CA GLU A 65 -4.94 -32.34 2.64
C GLU A 65 -6.00 -32.08 1.55
N GLY A 66 -5.61 -31.93 0.28
CA GLY A 66 -6.51 -31.81 -0.85
C GLY A 66 -6.90 -30.36 -1.20
N PHE A 67 -6.09 -29.38 -0.82
CA PHE A 67 -6.25 -27.99 -1.31
C PHE A 67 -6.01 -27.92 -2.82
N SER A 68 -6.75 -27.04 -3.51
CA SER A 68 -6.66 -26.91 -4.96
C SER A 68 -5.28 -26.40 -5.41
N ALA A 69 -4.89 -26.74 -6.64
CA ALA A 69 -3.64 -26.26 -7.22
C ALA A 69 -3.55 -24.72 -7.23
N GLY A 70 -4.67 -24.01 -7.47
CA GLY A 70 -4.73 -22.56 -7.43
C GLY A 70 -4.46 -21.98 -6.04
N VAL A 71 -5.00 -22.62 -4.99
CA VAL A 71 -4.71 -22.25 -3.59
C VAL A 71 -3.25 -22.48 -3.25
N ILE A 72 -2.69 -23.65 -3.58
CA ILE A 72 -1.27 -23.96 -3.33
C ILE A 72 -0.33 -22.99 -4.05
N GLU A 73 -0.62 -22.66 -5.32
CA GLU A 73 0.18 -21.70 -6.08
C GLU A 73 0.13 -20.29 -5.48
N ALA A 74 -1.04 -19.85 -5.05
CA ALA A 74 -1.17 -18.57 -4.36
C ALA A 74 -0.41 -18.54 -3.02
N LEU A 75 -0.47 -19.62 -2.23
CA LEU A 75 0.31 -19.77 -1.00
C LEU A 75 1.81 -19.72 -1.28
N ARG A 76 2.31 -20.40 -2.33
CA ARG A 76 3.72 -20.30 -2.74
C ARG A 76 4.11 -18.86 -3.11
N CYS A 77 3.19 -18.10 -3.71
CA CYS A 77 3.44 -16.70 -4.04
C CYS A 77 3.52 -15.80 -2.80
N VAL A 78 2.74 -16.04 -1.75
CA VAL A 78 2.72 -15.20 -0.53
C VAL A 78 3.72 -15.64 0.54
N THR A 79 4.33 -16.82 0.40
CA THR A 79 5.41 -17.33 1.26
C THR A 79 6.77 -16.94 0.68
N LYS A 80 7.70 -16.41 1.48
CA LYS A 80 9.07 -16.12 1.01
C LYS A 80 9.81 -17.39 0.63
N GLN A 81 10.60 -17.31 -0.43
CA GLN A 81 11.39 -18.44 -0.90
C GLN A 81 12.63 -18.72 -0.03
N THR A 82 13.20 -17.66 0.53
CA THR A 82 14.31 -17.70 1.47
C THR A 82 14.19 -16.57 2.48
N GLU A 83 14.81 -16.71 3.66
CA GLU A 83 14.85 -15.62 4.66
C GLU A 83 15.50 -14.33 4.11
N THR A 84 16.42 -14.47 3.15
CA THR A 84 17.17 -13.37 2.54
C THR A 84 16.51 -12.82 1.28
N GLU A 85 15.33 -13.31 0.86
CA GLU A 85 14.64 -12.82 -0.33
C GLU A 85 14.37 -11.31 -0.22
N PRO A 86 14.88 -10.47 -1.17
CA PRO A 86 14.62 -9.05 -1.16
C PRO A 86 13.13 -8.75 -1.26
N TYR A 87 12.61 -7.94 -0.35
CA TYR A 87 11.18 -7.69 -0.24
C TYR A 87 10.53 -7.15 -1.53
N ASP A 88 11.24 -6.32 -2.30
CA ASP A 88 10.73 -5.82 -3.58
C ASP A 88 10.60 -6.94 -4.63
N LYS A 89 11.49 -7.96 -4.62
CA LYS A 89 11.37 -9.16 -5.48
C LYS A 89 10.18 -10.03 -5.06
N PHE A 90 10.00 -10.23 -3.76
CA PHE A 90 8.85 -10.92 -3.20
C PHE A 90 7.53 -10.27 -3.65
N ILE A 91 7.39 -8.95 -3.52
CA ILE A 91 6.19 -8.22 -3.98
C ILE A 91 6.03 -8.28 -5.51
N ALA A 92 7.12 -8.23 -6.28
CA ALA A 92 7.06 -8.38 -7.73
C ALA A 92 6.52 -9.76 -8.15
N ARG A 93 6.92 -10.84 -7.45
CA ARG A 93 6.42 -12.21 -7.68
C ARG A 93 4.91 -12.32 -7.39
N ILE A 94 4.44 -11.74 -6.31
CA ILE A 94 3.01 -11.73 -5.93
C ILE A 94 2.15 -11.11 -7.03
N LYS A 95 2.60 -10.07 -7.72
CA LYS A 95 1.84 -9.37 -8.78
C LYS A 95 1.35 -10.28 -9.90
N HIS A 96 2.01 -11.41 -10.14
CA HIS A 96 1.66 -12.34 -11.22
C HIS A 96 0.52 -13.31 -10.87
N ASN A 97 0.06 -13.32 -9.60
CA ASN A 97 -1.03 -14.18 -9.16
C ASN A 97 -2.14 -13.33 -8.51
N PRO A 98 -3.32 -13.18 -9.14
CA PRO A 98 -4.40 -12.33 -8.63
C PRO A 98 -4.90 -12.74 -7.24
N LEU A 99 -4.94 -14.05 -6.93
CA LEU A 99 -5.35 -14.55 -5.63
C LEU A 99 -4.33 -14.18 -4.55
N ALA A 100 -3.04 -14.33 -4.85
CA ALA A 100 -1.97 -13.91 -3.95
C ALA A 100 -1.97 -12.38 -3.73
N VAL A 101 -2.27 -11.57 -4.77
CA VAL A 101 -2.42 -10.11 -4.65
C VAL A 101 -3.55 -9.77 -3.68
N ALA A 102 -4.75 -10.37 -3.86
CA ALA A 102 -5.89 -10.09 -2.99
C ALA A 102 -5.58 -10.40 -1.51
N VAL A 103 -4.99 -11.58 -1.25
CA VAL A 103 -4.61 -11.98 0.12
C VAL A 103 -3.50 -11.09 0.69
N LYS A 104 -2.47 -10.76 -0.10
CA LYS A 104 -1.39 -9.88 0.38
C LYS A 104 -1.86 -8.46 0.68
N LEU A 105 -2.86 -7.95 -0.03
CA LEU A 105 -3.48 -6.66 0.29
C LEU A 105 -4.22 -6.72 1.64
N ASN A 106 -4.92 -7.82 1.92
CA ASN A 106 -5.60 -8.04 3.21
C ASN A 106 -4.57 -8.14 4.36
N ASP A 107 -3.51 -8.94 4.17
CA ASP A 107 -2.40 -9.07 5.12
C ASP A 107 -1.73 -7.71 5.41
N LEU A 108 -1.39 -6.95 4.38
CA LEU A 108 -0.82 -5.61 4.54
C LEU A 108 -1.78 -4.67 5.28
N THR A 109 -3.08 -4.76 5.01
CA THR A 109 -4.10 -3.95 5.68
C THR A 109 -4.14 -4.25 7.18
N ASP A 110 -4.17 -5.52 7.59
CA ASP A 110 -4.15 -5.91 9.00
C ASP A 110 -2.82 -5.52 9.69
N ASN A 111 -1.70 -5.72 8.99
CA ASN A 111 -0.38 -5.37 9.50
C ASN A 111 -0.12 -3.86 9.61
N MET A 112 -0.86 -3.02 8.89
CA MET A 112 -0.80 -1.57 8.98
C MET A 112 -1.81 -0.97 9.97
N ASP A 113 -2.66 -1.77 10.60
CA ASP A 113 -3.57 -1.29 11.65
C ASP A 113 -2.79 -0.97 12.93
N ILE A 114 -2.38 0.30 13.04
CA ILE A 114 -1.60 0.80 14.18
C ILE A 114 -2.36 0.75 15.53
N ARG A 115 -3.70 0.63 15.50
CA ARG A 115 -4.53 0.54 16.72
C ARG A 115 -4.24 -0.73 17.53
N ARG A 116 -3.62 -1.72 16.90
CA ARG A 116 -3.20 -2.98 17.52
C ARG A 116 -1.88 -2.87 18.29
N LEU A 117 -1.15 -1.79 18.12
CA LEU A 117 0.14 -1.59 18.78
C LEU A 117 -0.03 -0.83 20.08
N PRO A 118 0.59 -1.26 21.19
CA PRO A 118 0.54 -0.53 22.47
C PRO A 118 1.27 0.82 22.38
N TYR A 119 2.28 0.92 21.52
CA TYR A 119 3.01 2.15 21.18
C TYR A 119 3.65 2.00 19.81
N LEU A 120 4.08 3.10 19.19
CA LEU A 120 4.72 3.11 17.88
C LEU A 120 6.22 3.36 18.02
N SER A 121 7.03 2.33 17.75
CA SER A 121 8.50 2.43 17.74
C SER A 121 9.03 2.87 16.35
N ASP A 122 10.30 3.33 16.29
CA ASP A 122 10.96 3.64 15.01
C ASP A 122 11.04 2.43 14.06
N LYS A 123 11.14 1.21 14.62
CA LYS A 123 11.08 -0.04 13.83
C LYS A 123 9.72 -0.22 13.18
N ASP A 124 8.64 0.10 13.92
CA ASP A 124 7.28 0.02 13.39
C ASP A 124 7.06 1.06 12.30
N VAL A 125 7.54 2.28 12.46
CA VAL A 125 7.47 3.32 11.42
C VAL A 125 8.17 2.87 10.13
N LYS A 126 9.38 2.28 10.23
CA LYS A 126 10.11 1.73 9.06
C LYS A 126 9.31 0.60 8.40
N ARG A 127 8.72 -0.30 9.21
CA ARG A 127 7.89 -1.41 8.72
C ARG A 127 6.64 -0.90 8.00
N LEU A 128 5.93 0.06 8.59
CA LEU A 128 4.72 0.66 8.00
C LEU A 128 5.03 1.35 6.66
N LYS A 129 6.15 2.07 6.55
CA LYS A 129 6.60 2.67 5.28
C LYS A 129 6.83 1.60 4.21
N LYS A 130 7.48 0.48 4.57
CA LYS A 130 7.71 -0.66 3.69
C LYS A 130 6.38 -1.29 3.21
N TYR A 131 5.43 -1.51 4.13
CA TYR A 131 4.13 -2.10 3.84
C TYR A 131 3.26 -1.18 2.98
N LEU A 132 3.23 0.12 3.27
CA LEU A 132 2.51 1.10 2.45
C LEU A 132 3.07 1.17 1.02
N LYS A 133 4.41 1.09 0.85
CA LYS A 133 5.04 1.00 -0.48
C LYS A 133 4.53 -0.24 -1.23
N ALA A 134 4.55 -1.42 -0.59
CA ALA A 134 4.09 -2.67 -1.18
C ALA A 134 2.60 -2.61 -1.54
N TYR A 135 1.76 -2.10 -0.65
CA TYR A 135 0.32 -1.93 -0.89
C TYR A 135 0.06 -1.09 -2.15
N LYS A 136 0.74 0.06 -2.28
CA LYS A 136 0.63 0.92 -3.45
C LYS A 136 1.14 0.25 -4.73
N GLN A 137 2.20 -0.54 -4.65
CA GLN A 137 2.71 -1.32 -5.78
C GLN A 137 1.70 -2.38 -6.26
N LEU A 138 1.00 -3.05 -5.33
CA LEU A 138 0.01 -4.09 -5.65
C LEU A 138 -1.30 -3.51 -6.17
N THR A 139 -1.75 -2.36 -5.65
CA THR A 139 -2.97 -1.68 -6.12
C THR A 139 -2.79 -0.85 -7.38
N GLY A 140 -1.55 -0.65 -7.86
CA GLY A 140 -1.26 0.28 -8.95
C GLY A 140 -1.48 1.75 -8.58
N THR A 141 -1.71 2.06 -7.30
CA THR A 141 -1.90 3.44 -6.83
C THR A 141 -0.61 4.21 -7.00
N PRO A 142 -0.59 5.34 -7.74
CA PRO A 142 0.62 6.14 -7.90
C PRO A 142 1.20 6.55 -6.54
N THR A 143 2.49 6.31 -6.37
CA THR A 143 3.17 6.79 -5.17
C THR A 143 3.41 8.29 -5.32
N TYR A 144 2.57 9.09 -4.65
CA TYR A 144 2.81 10.52 -4.60
C TYR A 144 4.12 10.78 -3.85
N SER A 145 5.07 11.42 -4.51
CA SER A 145 6.35 11.78 -3.94
C SER A 145 6.64 13.25 -4.22
N VAL A 146 6.79 14.06 -3.17
CA VAL A 146 7.24 15.46 -3.30
C VAL A 146 8.58 15.51 -4.03
N TYR A 147 9.49 14.58 -3.75
CA TYR A 147 10.77 14.46 -4.44
C TYR A 147 10.59 14.23 -5.94
N ALA A 148 9.80 13.23 -6.35
CA ALA A 148 9.55 12.98 -7.78
C ALA A 148 8.84 14.16 -8.45
N CYS A 149 7.92 14.81 -7.73
CA CYS A 149 7.27 16.02 -8.23
C CYS A 149 8.27 17.17 -8.45
N ARG A 150 9.26 17.34 -7.55
CA ARG A 150 10.27 18.40 -7.66
C ARG A 150 11.32 18.13 -8.74
N GLN A 151 11.46 16.89 -9.24
CA GLN A 151 12.27 16.63 -10.43
C GLN A 151 11.68 17.27 -11.69
N GLU A 152 10.34 17.31 -11.76
CA GLU A 152 9.62 17.93 -12.89
C GLU A 152 9.28 19.41 -12.65
N PHE A 153 8.91 19.72 -11.39
CA PHE A 153 8.52 21.05 -10.93
C PHE A 153 9.36 21.45 -9.71
N PRO A 154 10.56 22.00 -9.88
CA PRO A 154 11.52 22.24 -8.78
C PRO A 154 10.94 22.99 -7.58
N ASN A 155 10.09 23.99 -7.81
CA ASN A 155 9.48 24.82 -6.78
C ASN A 155 8.13 24.27 -6.28
N ALA A 156 7.78 23.01 -6.61
CA ALA A 156 6.55 22.41 -6.13
C ALA A 156 6.57 22.32 -4.60
N TYR A 157 5.47 22.76 -3.95
CA TYR A 157 5.26 22.79 -2.49
C TYR A 157 6.13 23.78 -1.71
N ASP A 158 6.94 24.60 -2.36
CA ASP A 158 7.59 25.69 -1.66
C ASP A 158 6.56 26.76 -1.27
N PRO A 159 6.76 27.46 -0.14
CA PRO A 159 5.92 28.60 0.19
C PRO A 159 5.90 29.63 -0.95
N TRP A 160 4.81 30.32 -1.10
CA TRP A 160 4.71 31.47 -1.99
C TRP A 160 5.21 32.70 -1.26
N SER A 161 6.12 33.45 -1.86
CA SER A 161 6.56 34.75 -1.33
C SER A 161 5.59 35.88 -1.78
N GLU A 162 5.72 37.04 -1.19
CA GLU A 162 4.99 38.25 -1.61
C GLU A 162 5.42 38.68 -3.01
N GLU A 163 6.69 38.51 -3.35
CA GLU A 163 7.23 38.77 -4.70
C GLU A 163 6.60 37.82 -5.74
N ASP A 164 6.51 36.51 -5.41
CA ASP A 164 5.83 35.50 -6.26
C ASP A 164 4.38 35.94 -6.53
N ASP A 165 3.66 36.41 -5.51
CA ASP A 165 2.27 36.84 -5.62
C ASP A 165 2.12 38.10 -6.50
N ALA A 166 3.03 39.05 -6.37
CA ALA A 166 3.05 40.26 -7.18
C ALA A 166 3.32 39.92 -8.66
N VAL A 167 4.31 39.04 -8.93
CA VAL A 167 4.63 38.60 -10.29
C VAL A 167 3.48 37.79 -10.89
N LEU A 168 2.90 36.83 -10.11
CA LEU A 168 1.75 36.04 -10.54
C LEU A 168 0.55 36.96 -10.91
N THR A 169 0.25 37.95 -10.08
CA THR A 169 -0.83 38.89 -10.30
C THR A 169 -0.59 39.72 -11.56
N LYS A 170 0.65 40.22 -11.77
CA LYS A 170 1.02 40.96 -12.97
C LYS A 170 0.84 40.12 -14.23
N MET A 171 1.45 38.92 -14.26
CA MET A 171 1.37 38.03 -15.43
C MET A 171 -0.07 37.60 -15.72
N TRP A 172 -0.87 37.31 -14.67
CA TRP A 172 -2.31 37.02 -14.84
C TRP A 172 -3.05 38.17 -15.47
N ARG A 173 -2.83 39.40 -15.01
CA ARG A 173 -3.45 40.61 -15.58
C ARG A 173 -3.05 40.84 -17.06
N GLU A 174 -1.79 40.54 -17.41
CA GLU A 174 -1.24 40.65 -18.76
C GLU A 174 -1.70 39.54 -19.72
N GLY A 175 -2.40 38.50 -19.22
CA GLY A 175 -3.03 37.49 -20.06
C GLY A 175 -2.34 36.16 -20.09
N ALA A 176 -1.37 35.89 -19.21
CA ALA A 176 -0.67 34.61 -19.15
C ALA A 176 -1.61 33.45 -18.87
N THR A 177 -1.40 32.34 -19.56
CA THR A 177 -2.09 31.06 -19.35
C THR A 177 -1.58 30.34 -18.10
N ILE A 178 -2.36 29.36 -17.63
CA ILE A 178 -1.95 28.51 -16.51
C ILE A 178 -0.63 27.78 -16.80
N ASP A 179 -0.41 27.34 -18.04
CA ASP A 179 0.78 26.58 -18.41
C ASP A 179 2.03 27.52 -18.49
N GLU A 180 1.88 28.72 -18.98
CA GLU A 180 2.95 29.73 -18.95
C GLU A 180 3.33 30.10 -17.52
N LEU A 181 2.35 30.29 -16.65
CA LEU A 181 2.59 30.54 -15.23
C LEU A 181 3.24 29.33 -14.55
N ALA A 182 2.81 28.09 -14.86
CA ALA A 182 3.39 26.87 -14.32
C ALA A 182 4.87 26.73 -14.71
N ALA A 183 5.20 27.03 -15.96
CA ALA A 183 6.57 27.04 -16.46
C ALA A 183 7.42 28.14 -15.79
N HIS A 184 6.91 29.37 -15.69
CA HIS A 184 7.61 30.52 -15.09
C HIS A 184 7.96 30.24 -13.61
N PHE A 185 6.98 29.79 -12.82
CA PHE A 185 7.17 29.51 -11.39
C PHE A 185 7.77 28.13 -11.10
N GLN A 186 7.97 27.29 -12.12
CA GLN A 186 8.41 25.89 -11.98
C GLN A 186 7.53 25.13 -10.98
N ARG A 187 6.22 25.35 -11.04
CA ARG A 187 5.20 24.77 -10.17
C ARG A 187 4.14 24.01 -10.98
N LYS A 188 3.49 23.04 -10.37
CA LYS A 188 2.38 22.34 -11.04
C LYS A 188 1.25 23.29 -11.39
N PRO A 189 0.56 23.06 -12.55
CA PRO A 189 -0.64 23.83 -12.93
C PRO A 189 -1.70 23.90 -11.83
N GLY A 190 -1.89 22.79 -11.07
CA GLY A 190 -2.80 22.78 -9.92
C GLY A 190 -2.38 23.71 -8.77
N GLY A 191 -1.07 23.88 -8.55
CA GLY A 191 -0.54 24.84 -7.57
C GLY A 191 -0.81 26.29 -7.99
N ILE A 192 -0.64 26.58 -9.27
CA ILE A 192 -0.97 27.90 -9.88
C ILE A 192 -2.47 28.21 -9.72
N ARG A 193 -3.36 27.28 -10.13
CA ARG A 193 -4.81 27.47 -9.98
C ARG A 193 -5.21 27.73 -8.53
N SER A 194 -4.64 26.98 -7.61
CA SER A 194 -4.91 27.16 -6.16
C SER A 194 -4.46 28.53 -5.67
N ARG A 195 -3.32 29.06 -6.16
CA ARG A 195 -2.83 30.38 -5.76
C ARG A 195 -3.65 31.51 -6.36
N ILE A 196 -4.00 31.42 -7.65
CA ILE A 196 -4.91 32.35 -8.34
C ILE A 196 -6.25 32.45 -7.58
N LYS A 197 -6.81 31.30 -7.19
CA LYS A 197 -8.04 31.25 -6.39
C LYS A 197 -7.86 31.93 -5.02
N LYS A 198 -6.74 31.67 -4.34
CA LYS A 198 -6.43 32.28 -3.03
C LYS A 198 -6.29 33.80 -3.11
N LEU A 199 -5.71 34.30 -4.19
CA LEU A 199 -5.54 35.74 -4.45
C LEU A 199 -6.77 36.38 -5.13
N GLU A 200 -7.85 35.62 -5.36
CA GLU A 200 -9.09 36.04 -5.99
C GLU A 200 -8.89 36.70 -7.39
N LEU A 201 -7.83 36.32 -8.11
CA LEU A 201 -7.47 36.99 -9.38
C LEU A 201 -8.54 36.80 -10.48
N GLU A 202 -9.24 35.64 -10.49
CA GLU A 202 -10.34 35.41 -11.44
C GLU A 202 -11.52 36.35 -11.21
N LYS A 203 -11.82 36.68 -9.93
CA LYS A 203 -12.85 37.66 -9.61
C LYS A 203 -12.47 39.08 -10.02
N THR A 204 -11.17 39.40 -9.87
CA THR A 204 -10.65 40.74 -10.09
C THR A 204 -10.38 41.04 -11.58
N TYR A 205 -9.86 40.06 -12.32
CA TYR A 205 -9.36 40.22 -13.68
C TYR A 205 -10.02 39.30 -14.73
N GLY A 206 -11.00 38.47 -14.31
CA GLY A 206 -11.69 37.51 -15.16
C GLY A 206 -11.05 36.10 -15.12
N ALA A 207 -11.92 35.09 -15.35
CA ALA A 207 -11.51 33.72 -15.51
C ALA A 207 -10.82 33.50 -16.86
N ARG A 208 -9.84 32.57 -16.90
CA ARG A 208 -9.11 32.20 -18.11
C ARG A 208 -9.01 30.70 -18.19
N GLY A 209 -9.20 30.15 -19.37
CA GLY A 209 -9.13 28.72 -19.66
C GLY A 209 -7.71 28.16 -19.66
#